data_43d3d3635167ec6f9ea4c0c9374a0055
#
_entry.id   43d3d3635167ec6f9ea4c0c9374a0055
#
_cell.length_a   1.000
_cell.length_b   1.000
_cell.length_c   1.000
_cell.angle_alpha   90.00
_cell.angle_beta   90.00
_cell.angle_gamma   90.00
#
_symmetry.space_group_name_H-M   'P 1'
#
loop_
_entity.id
_entity.type
_entity.pdbx_description
1 polymer ?
#
loop_
_entity_poly.entity_id
_entity_poly.type
_entity_poly.pdbx_seq_one_letter_code
_entity_poly.pdbx_strand_id
1 'polypeptide(L)'
;MDCVYYVVGGDRRSCYMSLSLAEKGSNVFHFDPYDADLLRHSPVTIISGASGVGFRRLIEGECASPSVEMLKAIILPVPVTRDGEFVNGRTLLTVNSILECSKEFDIVFGGGIGKYMSDTNENSPYVFDFLSDDV
;
A
#
# COMPACT_ATOMS: atom_id res chain seq x y z
N MET A 1 8.30 -16.27 -8.06
CA MET A 1 8.15 -14.88 -8.53
C MET A 1 8.16 -13.96 -7.32
N ASP A 2 9.03 -12.99 -7.33
CA ASP A 2 9.15 -12.08 -6.21
C ASP A 2 8.10 -11.00 -6.24
N CYS A 3 7.78 -10.47 -5.07
CA CYS A 3 6.80 -9.42 -4.94
C CYS A 3 7.39 -8.26 -4.12
N VAL A 4 7.13 -7.04 -4.53
CA VAL A 4 7.43 -5.86 -3.75
C VAL A 4 6.12 -5.36 -3.14
N TYR A 5 6.16 -5.04 -1.86
CA TYR A 5 4.99 -4.60 -1.10
C TYR A 5 5.10 -3.14 -0.71
N TYR A 6 4.05 -2.41 -0.97
CA TYR A 6 3.93 -1.01 -0.56
C TYR A 6 2.82 -0.93 0.48
N VAL A 7 3.18 -0.79 1.74
CA VAL A 7 2.22 -0.72 2.85
C VAL A 7 1.99 0.77 3.16
N VAL A 8 0.74 1.18 3.25
CA VAL A 8 0.39 2.59 3.47
C VAL A 8 -0.35 2.74 4.78
N GLY A 9 0.15 3.59 5.65
CA GLY A 9 -0.51 3.98 6.88
C GLY A 9 -0.88 2.81 7.78
N GLY A 10 -2.14 2.79 8.18
CA GLY A 10 -2.67 1.72 9.02
C GLY A 10 -2.41 1.92 10.50
N ASP A 11 -2.56 0.85 11.25
CA ASP A 11 -2.31 0.82 12.67
C ASP A 11 -1.13 -0.11 12.98
N ARG A 12 -1.02 -0.54 14.25
CA ARG A 12 0.07 -1.41 14.67
C ARG A 12 0.07 -2.75 13.92
N ARG A 13 -1.10 -3.25 13.53
CA ARG A 13 -1.21 -4.49 12.76
C ARG A 13 -0.51 -4.37 11.41
N SER A 14 -0.60 -3.20 10.79
CA SER A 14 0.09 -2.95 9.52
C SER A 14 1.60 -3.01 9.70
N CYS A 15 2.12 -2.52 10.82
CA CYS A 15 3.54 -2.61 11.13
C CYS A 15 3.99 -4.07 11.27
N TYR A 16 3.23 -4.88 11.98
CA TYR A 16 3.56 -6.29 12.14
C TYR A 16 3.48 -7.04 10.82
N MET A 17 2.55 -6.68 9.96
CA MET A 17 2.47 -7.25 8.62
C MET A 17 3.73 -6.92 7.81
N SER A 18 4.18 -5.67 7.84
CA SER A 18 5.41 -5.26 7.17
C SER A 18 6.61 -6.06 7.66
N LEU A 19 6.72 -6.23 8.98
CA LEU A 19 7.80 -7.02 9.56
C LEU A 19 7.78 -8.47 9.07
N SER A 20 6.60 -9.07 9.07
CA SER A 20 6.43 -10.45 8.65
C SER A 20 6.83 -10.65 7.19
N LEU A 21 6.41 -9.75 6.32
CA LEU A 21 6.75 -9.82 4.90
C LEU A 21 8.25 -9.64 4.67
N ALA A 22 8.85 -8.70 5.38
CA ALA A 22 10.28 -8.43 5.25
C ALA A 22 11.12 -9.59 5.78
N GLU A 23 10.70 -10.23 6.86
CA GLU A 23 11.39 -11.40 7.42
C GLU A 23 11.37 -12.58 6.47
N LYS A 24 10.39 -12.65 5.59
CA LYS A 24 10.32 -13.70 4.57
C LYS A 24 11.14 -13.38 3.33
N GLY A 25 11.88 -12.28 3.34
CA GLY A 25 12.76 -11.90 2.25
C GLY A 25 12.13 -10.99 1.19
N SER A 26 10.91 -10.53 1.39
CA SER A 26 10.26 -9.63 0.45
C SER A 26 10.78 -8.21 0.62
N ASN A 27 10.76 -7.43 -0.48
CA ASN A 27 11.00 -6.00 -0.41
C ASN A 27 9.75 -5.30 0.08
N VAL A 28 9.86 -4.54 1.16
CA VAL A 28 8.72 -3.85 1.77
C VAL A 28 9.04 -2.39 1.98
N PHE A 29 8.18 -1.53 1.46
CA PHE A 29 8.19 -0.09 1.71
C PHE A 29 6.94 0.23 2.53
N HIS A 30 7.11 0.90 3.66
CA HIS A 30 5.98 1.29 4.50
C HIS A 30 5.89 2.81 4.57
N PHE A 31 4.84 3.36 3.99
CA PHE A 31 4.59 4.81 3.94
C PHE A 31 3.84 5.23 5.18
N ASP A 32 4.44 6.13 5.95
CA ASP A 32 3.87 6.70 7.18
C ASP A 32 3.37 5.64 8.15
N PRO A 33 4.24 4.73 8.63
CA PRO A 33 3.80 3.70 9.57
C PRO A 33 3.30 4.30 10.88
N TYR A 34 2.34 3.62 11.50
CA TYR A 34 1.77 4.02 12.78
C TYR A 34 2.86 4.17 13.85
N ASP A 35 3.81 3.25 13.88
CA ASP A 35 4.91 3.27 14.84
C ASP A 35 6.20 2.89 14.12
N ALA A 36 6.94 3.90 13.70
CA ALA A 36 8.18 3.70 12.97
C ALA A 36 9.24 2.96 13.80
N ASP A 37 9.19 3.09 15.13
CA ASP A 37 10.15 2.42 16.00
C ASP A 37 10.07 0.90 15.90
N LEU A 38 8.87 0.36 15.64
CA LEU A 38 8.70 -1.07 15.44
C LEU A 38 9.45 -1.58 14.20
N LEU A 39 9.69 -0.71 13.24
CA LEU A 39 10.30 -1.07 11.96
C LEU A 39 11.77 -0.65 11.83
N ARG A 40 12.26 0.14 12.77
CA ARG A 40 13.54 0.84 12.64
C ARG A 40 14.72 -0.08 12.40
N HIS A 41 14.75 -1.25 13.03
CA HIS A 41 15.85 -2.19 12.92
C HIS A 41 15.52 -3.39 12.04
N SER A 42 14.51 -3.25 11.20
CA SER A 42 14.09 -4.30 10.29
C SER A 42 14.51 -3.98 8.85
N PRO A 43 14.37 -4.93 7.92
CA PRO A 43 14.63 -4.66 6.51
C PRO A 43 13.58 -3.78 5.82
N VAL A 44 12.51 -3.40 6.52
CA VAL A 44 11.47 -2.54 5.95
C VAL A 44 12.02 -1.14 5.68
N THR A 45 11.79 -0.63 4.48
CA THR A 45 12.13 0.76 4.14
C THR A 45 10.98 1.67 4.56
N ILE A 46 11.27 2.60 5.48
CA ILE A 46 10.28 3.53 6.00
C ILE A 46 10.33 4.82 5.20
N ILE A 47 9.17 5.28 4.76
CA ILE A 47 9.04 6.55 4.05
C ILE A 47 8.03 7.40 4.81
N SER A 48 8.46 8.53 5.34
CA SER A 48 7.63 9.42 6.15
C SER A 48 7.31 10.70 5.41
N GLY A 49 6.14 11.27 5.72
CA GLY A 49 5.72 12.55 5.16
C GLY A 49 5.35 12.48 3.69
N ALA A 50 4.84 11.35 3.25
CA ALA A 50 4.47 11.18 1.85
C ALA A 50 3.27 12.07 1.49
N SER A 51 3.40 12.82 0.41
CA SER A 51 2.31 13.58 -0.20
C SER A 51 1.84 12.87 -1.46
N GLY A 52 0.67 13.25 -1.98
CA GLY A 52 0.14 12.60 -3.19
C GLY A 52 1.13 12.63 -4.35
N VAL A 53 1.73 13.78 -4.63
CA VAL A 53 2.71 13.91 -5.72
C VAL A 53 3.97 13.13 -5.38
N GLY A 54 4.44 13.23 -4.15
CA GLY A 54 5.63 12.51 -3.71
C GLY A 54 5.45 11.01 -3.74
N PHE A 55 4.29 10.52 -3.31
CA PHE A 55 3.96 9.11 -3.36
C PHE A 55 4.02 8.59 -4.79
N ARG A 56 3.35 9.30 -5.71
CA ARG A 56 3.32 8.90 -7.12
C ARG A 56 4.72 8.85 -7.71
N ARG A 57 5.54 9.85 -7.40
CA ARG A 57 6.93 9.91 -7.89
C ARG A 57 7.76 8.73 -7.38
N LEU A 58 7.59 8.39 -6.11
CA LEU A 58 8.31 7.26 -5.52
C LEU A 58 7.87 5.93 -6.15
N ILE A 59 6.58 5.75 -6.37
CA ILE A 59 6.06 4.52 -6.97
C ILE A 59 6.53 4.38 -8.41
N GLU A 60 6.53 5.46 -9.17
CA GLU A 60 6.92 5.44 -10.58
C GLU A 60 8.44 5.40 -10.77
N GLY A 61 9.21 5.82 -9.78
CA GLY A 61 10.65 6.00 -9.90
C GLY A 61 11.47 5.28 -8.84
N GLU A 62 11.65 5.92 -7.69
CA GLU A 62 12.61 5.47 -6.68
C GLU A 62 12.26 4.13 -6.02
N CYS A 63 10.97 3.85 -5.85
CA CYS A 63 10.51 2.60 -5.28
C CYS A 63 10.07 1.61 -6.34
N ALA A 64 10.31 1.91 -7.60
CA ALA A 64 9.93 1.00 -8.67
C ALA A 64 10.77 -0.27 -8.62
N SER A 65 10.16 -1.38 -8.97
CA SER A 65 10.88 -2.64 -9.04
C SER A 65 11.96 -2.56 -10.12
N PRO A 66 13.18 -2.98 -9.83
CA PRO A 66 14.24 -3.02 -10.83
C PRO A 66 14.04 -4.12 -11.87
N SER A 67 13.11 -5.03 -11.62
CA SER A 67 12.82 -6.13 -12.52
C SER A 67 11.37 -6.07 -13.00
N VAL A 68 11.17 -6.23 -14.30
CA VAL A 68 9.84 -6.26 -14.88
C VAL A 68 9.06 -7.51 -14.47
N GLU A 69 9.72 -8.50 -13.89
CA GLU A 69 9.07 -9.73 -13.46
C GLU A 69 8.56 -9.69 -12.03
N MET A 70 8.87 -8.63 -11.29
CA MET A 70 8.38 -8.49 -9.92
C MET A 70 6.95 -7.99 -9.91
N LEU A 71 6.12 -8.63 -9.11
CA LEU A 71 4.77 -8.16 -8.86
C LEU A 71 4.81 -7.01 -7.86
N LYS A 72 3.94 -6.03 -8.06
CA LYS A 72 3.79 -4.89 -7.16
C LYS A 72 2.45 -4.99 -6.46
N ALA A 73 2.48 -5.08 -5.15
CA ALA A 73 1.26 -5.15 -4.34
C ALA A 73 1.22 -3.97 -3.37
N ILE A 74 0.08 -3.30 -3.32
CA ILE A 74 -0.14 -2.25 -2.33
C ILE A 74 -1.08 -2.79 -1.26
N ILE A 75 -0.73 -2.55 0.00
CA ILE A 75 -1.51 -3.00 1.15
C ILE A 75 -2.01 -1.77 1.89
N LEU A 76 -3.32 -1.59 1.85
CA LEU A 76 -4.01 -0.47 2.48
C LEU A 76 -4.65 -0.93 3.79
N PRO A 77 -4.97 0.02 4.68
CA PRO A 77 -5.59 -0.34 5.96
C PRO A 77 -6.98 -0.94 5.84
N VAL A 78 -7.46 -1.53 6.92
CA VAL A 78 -8.82 -2.05 7.09
C VAL A 78 -9.45 -1.33 8.28
N PRO A 79 -10.40 -0.42 8.07
CA PRO A 79 -10.88 0.13 6.79
C PRO A 79 -9.82 1.00 6.11
N VAL A 80 -9.92 1.14 4.80
CA VAL A 80 -8.96 1.94 4.04
C VAL A 80 -9.03 3.41 4.42
N THR A 81 -10.22 3.89 4.76
CA THR A 81 -10.43 5.26 5.20
C THR A 81 -11.57 5.32 6.21
N ARG A 82 -11.52 6.30 7.11
CA ARG A 82 -12.59 6.54 8.09
C ARG A 82 -13.45 7.74 7.72
N ASP A 83 -12.89 8.69 6.98
CA ASP A 83 -13.59 9.93 6.61
C ASP A 83 -13.90 10.02 5.12
N GLY A 84 -13.49 9.02 4.34
CA GLY A 84 -13.73 9.02 2.90
C GLY A 84 -12.68 9.77 2.10
N GLU A 85 -11.74 10.42 2.74
CA GLU A 85 -10.72 11.24 2.07
C GLU A 85 -9.31 10.71 2.31
N PHE A 86 -8.89 10.67 3.56
CA PHE A 86 -7.53 10.26 3.90
C PHE A 86 -7.45 8.76 4.16
N VAL A 87 -6.33 8.18 3.77
CA VAL A 87 -6.02 6.79 4.13
C VAL A 87 -5.92 6.70 5.64
N ASN A 88 -6.52 5.66 6.21
CA ASN A 88 -6.56 5.46 7.65
C ASN A 88 -5.15 5.33 8.22
N GLY A 89 -4.89 6.01 9.34
CA GLY A 89 -3.59 5.98 9.99
C GLY A 89 -3.01 7.38 10.16
N ARG A 90 -1.70 7.45 10.32
CA ARG A 90 -0.96 8.70 10.54
C ARG A 90 -0.38 9.25 9.24
N THR A 91 -1.11 9.16 8.15
CA THR A 91 -0.66 9.60 6.85
C THR A 91 -1.54 10.72 6.31
N LEU A 92 -0.93 11.58 5.49
CA LEU A 92 -1.67 12.61 4.76
C LEU A 92 -2.00 12.17 3.33
N LEU A 93 -1.70 10.93 2.98
CA LEU A 93 -2.09 10.39 1.68
C LEU A 93 -3.60 10.22 1.62
N THR A 94 -4.17 10.60 0.49
CA THR A 94 -5.60 10.47 0.27
C THR A 94 -5.90 9.20 -0.52
N VAL A 95 -7.13 8.73 -0.42
CA VAL A 95 -7.58 7.59 -1.23
C VAL A 95 -7.44 7.93 -2.72
N ASN A 96 -7.76 9.15 -3.11
CA ASN A 96 -7.60 9.57 -4.51
C ASN A 96 -6.16 9.48 -4.99
N SER A 97 -5.20 9.83 -4.16
CA SER A 97 -3.78 9.71 -4.51
C SER A 97 -3.39 8.27 -4.83
N ILE A 98 -3.93 7.34 -4.04
CA ILE A 98 -3.68 5.92 -4.26
C ILE A 98 -4.33 5.47 -5.58
N LEU A 99 -5.58 5.88 -5.81
CA LEU A 99 -6.31 5.50 -7.01
C LEU A 99 -5.64 6.02 -8.29
N GLU A 100 -5.05 7.21 -8.22
CA GLU A 100 -4.33 7.77 -9.36
C GLU A 100 -3.11 6.94 -9.74
N CYS A 101 -2.55 6.19 -8.80
CA CYS A 101 -1.41 5.31 -9.05
C CYS A 101 -1.82 3.85 -9.23
N SER A 102 -3.10 3.55 -9.27
CA SER A 102 -3.58 2.16 -9.23
C SER A 102 -3.03 1.29 -10.35
N LYS A 103 -2.74 1.89 -11.50
CA LYS A 103 -2.21 1.16 -12.66
C LYS A 103 -0.79 0.65 -12.44
N GLU A 104 -0.09 1.20 -11.46
CA GLU A 104 1.27 0.77 -11.16
C GLU A 104 1.31 -0.52 -10.34
N PHE A 105 0.17 -0.96 -9.82
CA PHE A 105 0.10 -2.13 -8.96
C PHE A 105 -0.59 -3.29 -9.65
N ASP A 106 -0.10 -4.49 -9.36
CA ASP A 106 -0.73 -5.72 -9.84
C ASP A 106 -1.82 -6.19 -8.88
N ILE A 107 -1.66 -5.91 -7.59
CA ILE A 107 -2.58 -6.33 -6.55
C ILE A 107 -2.82 -5.18 -5.58
N VAL A 108 -4.08 -5.00 -5.19
CA VAL A 108 -4.47 -4.02 -4.17
C VAL A 108 -5.22 -4.76 -3.07
N PHE A 109 -4.73 -4.63 -1.83
CA PHE A 109 -5.40 -5.15 -0.64
C PHE A 109 -5.92 -3.98 0.18
N GLY A 110 -7.16 -4.07 0.65
CA GLY A 110 -7.71 -3.03 1.52
C GLY A 110 -9.08 -3.38 2.04
N GLY A 111 -9.51 -2.71 3.10
CA GLY A 111 -10.84 -2.89 3.65
C GLY A 111 -11.78 -1.79 3.19
N GLY A 112 -12.74 -2.13 2.33
CA GLY A 112 -13.66 -1.17 1.75
C GLY A 112 -13.12 -0.46 0.52
N ILE A 113 -12.00 -0.92 -0.03
CA ILE A 113 -11.39 -0.26 -1.20
C ILE A 113 -12.21 -0.48 -2.47
N GLY A 114 -12.96 -1.58 -2.53
CA GLY A 114 -13.70 -1.95 -3.74
C GLY A 114 -14.69 -0.89 -4.21
N LYS A 115 -15.32 -0.18 -3.29
CA LYS A 115 -16.27 0.87 -3.66
C LYS A 115 -15.61 2.09 -4.31
N TYR A 116 -14.30 2.23 -4.17
CA TYR A 116 -13.55 3.32 -4.80
C TYR A 116 -12.93 2.89 -6.13
N MET A 117 -12.84 1.59 -6.38
CA MET A 117 -12.24 1.03 -7.58
C MET A 117 -13.32 0.36 -8.41
N SER A 118 -14.04 1.19 -9.16
CA SER A 118 -15.21 0.74 -9.90
C SER A 118 -14.89 0.23 -11.30
N ASP A 119 -13.66 0.20 -11.68
CA ASP A 119 -13.33 -0.09 -13.04
C ASP A 119 -12.97 -1.52 -13.32
N THR A 120 -13.35 -1.99 -14.49
CA THR A 120 -13.20 -3.34 -14.95
C THR A 120 -12.34 -3.45 -16.20
N ASN A 121 -11.48 -2.48 -16.43
CA ASN A 121 -10.67 -2.52 -17.60
C ASN A 121 -9.52 -3.56 -17.44
N GLU A 122 -8.98 -4.04 -18.56
CA GLU A 122 -8.01 -5.12 -18.56
C GLU A 122 -6.71 -4.82 -17.81
N ASN A 123 -6.40 -3.53 -17.63
CA ASN A 123 -5.20 -3.09 -16.95
C ASN A 123 -5.42 -2.81 -15.47
N SER A 124 -6.60 -3.10 -14.95
CA SER A 124 -6.90 -2.88 -13.55
C SER A 124 -6.23 -3.94 -12.68
N PRO A 125 -5.74 -3.58 -11.49
CA PRO A 125 -5.15 -4.57 -10.59
C PRO A 125 -6.21 -5.52 -10.03
N TYR A 126 -5.77 -6.66 -9.52
CA TYR A 126 -6.61 -7.50 -8.70
C TYR A 126 -6.87 -6.80 -7.37
N VAL A 127 -8.13 -6.74 -6.97
CA VAL A 127 -8.54 -6.08 -5.72
C VAL A 127 -9.02 -7.11 -4.72
N PHE A 128 -8.39 -7.14 -3.55
CA PHE A 128 -8.83 -7.96 -2.43
C PHE A 128 -9.40 -7.03 -1.37
N ASP A 129 -10.73 -7.02 -1.26
CA ASP A 129 -11.45 -6.15 -0.33
C ASP A 129 -11.93 -6.96 0.86
N PHE A 130 -11.29 -6.73 2.01
CA PHE A 130 -11.57 -7.48 3.23
C PHE A 130 -12.88 -7.09 3.92
N LEU A 131 -13.54 -6.03 3.45
CA LEU A 131 -14.82 -5.58 3.97
C LEU A 131 -15.94 -5.70 2.94
N SER A 132 -15.71 -6.46 1.88
CA SER A 132 -16.71 -6.67 0.85
C SER A 132 -17.86 -7.53 1.38
N ASP A 133 -19.09 -7.14 1.04
CA ASP A 133 -20.28 -7.92 1.38
C ASP A 133 -20.48 -9.11 0.48
N ASP A 134 -19.66 -9.28 -0.52
CA ASP A 134 -19.75 -10.36 -1.49
C ASP A 134 -19.05 -11.65 -1.05
N VAL A 135 -18.70 -11.71 0.18
CA VAL A 135 -18.01 -12.87 0.74
C VAL A 135 -18.97 -14.02 0.98
#